data_bbb1ede903c208231d9c9f9ce8cd7169
#
_entry.id   bbb1ede903c208231d9c9f9ce8cd7169
#
_cell.length_a   1.000
_cell.length_b   1.000
_cell.length_c   1.000
_cell.angle_alpha   90.00
_cell.angle_beta   90.00
_cell.angle_gamma   90.00
#
_symmetry.space_group_name_H-M   'P 1'
#
loop_
_entity.id
_entity.type
_entity.pdbx_description
1 polymer ?
#
loop_
_entity_poly.entity_id
_entity_poly.type
_entity_poly.pdbx_seq_one_letter_code
_entity_poly.pdbx_strand_id
1 'polypeptide(L)'
;MSTYIKISTLEYPRHIGDIQRDSAGMADYALVQWTDPPAVSQMHRAVQKPPVKVGGQWMVAWEVQVRPLEEIVALIQKRLDDFAKTRNYDDIKSACGYAGCSVPKYDIEGKYARDKRAETWFVGLQILNDVKDGKRQMPSSFAEIEAELPALVWPEV
;
A
#
# COMPACT_ATOMS: atom_id res chain seq x y z
N MET A 1 -21.52 13.23 1.41
CA MET A 1 -21.44 14.43 2.30
C MET A 1 -20.76 15.53 1.49
N SER A 2 -21.36 16.71 1.41
CA SER A 2 -20.80 17.82 0.63
C SER A 2 -19.63 18.47 1.38
N THR A 3 -18.54 18.72 0.68
CA THR A 3 -17.34 19.40 1.21
C THR A 3 -17.14 20.73 0.50
N TYR A 4 -16.63 21.70 1.24
CA TYR A 4 -16.44 23.07 0.79
C TYR A 4 -14.99 23.50 1.00
N ILE A 5 -14.55 24.47 0.22
CA ILE A 5 -13.28 25.21 0.42
C ILE A 5 -13.61 26.62 0.85
N LYS A 6 -12.88 27.16 1.84
CA LYS A 6 -12.95 28.56 2.18
C LYS A 6 -12.08 29.36 1.20
N ILE A 7 -12.68 30.25 0.43
CA ILE A 7 -12.03 30.89 -0.73
C ILE A 7 -10.89 31.84 -0.28
N SER A 8 -11.12 32.58 0.80
CA SER A 8 -10.15 33.55 1.30
C SER A 8 -8.87 32.93 1.87
N THR A 9 -8.96 31.74 2.47
CA THR A 9 -7.82 31.08 3.16
C THR A 9 -7.38 29.79 2.48
N LEU A 10 -8.14 29.30 1.49
CA LEU A 10 -7.96 27.99 0.82
C LEU A 10 -8.01 26.78 1.77
N GLU A 11 -8.67 26.94 2.93
CA GLU A 11 -8.84 25.85 3.89
C GLU A 11 -9.82 24.80 3.37
N TYR A 12 -9.39 23.54 3.36
CA TYR A 12 -10.15 22.36 2.91
C TYR A 12 -9.75 21.13 3.73
N PRO A 13 -10.63 20.20 4.04
CA PRO A 13 -12.09 20.26 3.81
C PRO A 13 -12.82 21.13 4.85
N ARG A 14 -13.92 21.73 4.43
CA ARG A 14 -14.88 22.43 5.29
C ARG A 14 -16.26 21.81 5.12
N HIS A 15 -17.05 21.84 6.17
CA HIS A 15 -18.40 21.28 6.22
C HIS A 15 -19.43 22.36 6.56
N ILE A 16 -20.70 22.06 6.36
CA ILE A 16 -21.78 23.03 6.57
C ILE A 16 -21.77 23.63 7.99
N GLY A 17 -21.39 22.84 9.00
CA GLY A 17 -21.28 23.32 10.38
C GLY A 17 -20.15 24.34 10.60
N ASP A 18 -19.07 24.26 9.81
CA ASP A 18 -17.99 25.24 9.85
C ASP A 18 -18.46 26.58 9.25
N ILE A 19 -19.20 26.50 8.13
CA ILE A 19 -19.77 27.67 7.45
C ILE A 19 -20.76 28.41 8.34
N GLN A 20 -21.61 27.69 9.08
CA GLN A 20 -22.58 28.26 10.00
C GLN A 20 -21.97 29.04 11.17
N ARG A 21 -20.73 28.69 11.54
CA ARG A 21 -19.98 29.36 12.63
C ARG A 21 -19.13 30.52 12.13
N ASP A 22 -18.94 30.62 10.82
CA ASP A 22 -18.12 31.69 10.22
C ASP A 22 -18.96 32.95 9.97
N SER A 23 -18.48 34.08 10.40
CA SER A 23 -19.14 35.38 10.19
C SER A 23 -19.24 35.78 8.72
N ALA A 24 -18.36 35.24 7.84
CA ALA A 24 -18.44 35.45 6.40
C ALA A 24 -19.58 34.70 5.72
N GLY A 25 -20.15 33.68 6.40
CA GLY A 25 -21.24 32.85 5.88
C GLY A 25 -20.87 32.17 4.55
N MET A 26 -21.88 31.79 3.79
CA MET A 26 -21.69 31.06 2.50
C MET A 26 -20.93 31.83 1.42
N ALA A 27 -20.84 33.15 1.52
CA ALA A 27 -20.24 34.00 0.46
C ALA A 27 -18.74 33.70 0.26
N ASP A 28 -18.04 33.28 1.33
CA ASP A 28 -16.61 32.93 1.29
C ASP A 28 -16.35 31.43 1.08
N TYR A 29 -17.37 30.66 0.72
CA TYR A 29 -17.24 29.21 0.54
C TYR A 29 -17.68 28.78 -0.83
N ALA A 30 -16.99 27.79 -1.39
CA ALA A 30 -17.37 27.13 -2.63
C ALA A 30 -17.47 25.62 -2.43
N LEU A 31 -18.50 25.03 -3.05
CA LEU A 31 -18.64 23.59 -3.11
C LEU A 31 -17.48 22.99 -3.90
N VAL A 32 -16.85 21.94 -3.34
CA VAL A 32 -15.82 21.18 -4.02
C VAL A 32 -16.46 19.94 -4.64
N GLN A 33 -16.33 19.81 -5.94
CA GLN A 33 -16.80 18.63 -6.66
C GLN A 33 -15.80 17.48 -6.48
N TRP A 34 -16.31 16.31 -6.16
CA TRP A 34 -15.53 15.09 -6.10
C TRP A 34 -15.14 14.63 -7.50
N THR A 35 -13.91 14.19 -7.64
CA THR A 35 -13.41 13.46 -8.80
C THR A 35 -12.86 12.13 -8.33
N ASP A 36 -13.09 11.07 -9.08
CA ASP A 36 -12.51 9.78 -8.73
C ASP A 36 -10.97 9.82 -8.83
N PRO A 37 -10.28 9.11 -7.93
CA PRO A 37 -8.84 9.00 -8.04
C PRO A 37 -8.46 8.30 -9.36
N PRO A 38 -7.34 8.71 -9.99
CA PRO A 38 -6.86 8.02 -11.18
C PRO A 38 -6.51 6.56 -10.88
N ALA A 39 -6.73 5.68 -11.84
CA ALA A 39 -6.25 4.30 -11.76
C ALA A 39 -4.72 4.30 -11.70
N VAL A 40 -4.15 3.59 -10.72
CA VAL A 40 -2.70 3.51 -10.51
C VAL A 40 -2.25 2.06 -10.40
N SER A 41 -0.98 1.80 -10.73
CA SER A 41 -0.37 0.48 -10.52
C SER A 41 -0.20 0.18 -9.02
N GLN A 42 0.10 -1.09 -8.70
CA GLN A 42 0.38 -1.49 -7.31
C GLN A 42 1.56 -0.75 -6.68
N MET A 43 2.48 -0.22 -7.50
CA MET A 43 3.67 0.52 -7.05
C MET A 43 3.41 2.01 -6.85
N HIS A 44 2.23 2.48 -7.17
CA HIS A 44 1.81 3.87 -7.05
C HIS A 44 0.58 4.00 -6.17
N ARG A 45 0.34 5.21 -5.69
CA ARG A 45 -0.88 5.59 -4.99
C ARG A 45 -1.37 6.95 -5.50
N ALA A 46 -2.67 7.12 -5.56
CA ALA A 46 -3.27 8.42 -5.77
C ALA A 46 -3.39 9.14 -4.42
N VAL A 47 -2.80 10.32 -4.31
CA VAL A 47 -2.84 11.15 -3.10
C VAL A 47 -3.69 12.37 -3.38
N GLN A 48 -4.70 12.59 -2.53
CA GLN A 48 -5.55 13.75 -2.65
C GLN A 48 -4.75 15.02 -2.33
N LYS A 49 -4.86 16.00 -3.20
CA LYS A 49 -4.27 17.34 -3.05
C LYS A 49 -5.35 18.38 -2.72
N PRO A 50 -4.95 19.56 -2.28
CA PRO A 50 -5.89 20.67 -2.16
C PRO A 50 -6.67 20.88 -3.46
N PRO A 51 -7.97 21.22 -3.38
CA PRO A 51 -8.79 21.45 -4.55
C PRO A 51 -8.21 22.51 -5.49
N VAL A 52 -8.41 22.32 -6.78
CA VAL A 52 -8.01 23.26 -7.83
C VAL A 52 -9.24 23.79 -8.55
N LYS A 53 -9.16 25.02 -9.06
CA LYS A 53 -10.26 25.64 -9.83
C LYS A 53 -10.09 25.31 -11.31
N VAL A 54 -11.04 24.56 -11.86
CA VAL A 54 -11.07 24.17 -13.27
C VAL A 54 -12.39 24.65 -13.87
N GLY A 55 -12.33 25.43 -14.94
CA GLY A 55 -13.57 25.95 -15.59
C GLY A 55 -14.48 26.75 -14.66
N GLY A 56 -13.94 27.41 -13.65
CA GLY A 56 -14.69 28.18 -12.67
C GLY A 56 -15.21 27.37 -11.47
N GLN A 57 -15.10 26.03 -11.48
CA GLN A 57 -15.55 25.14 -10.40
C GLN A 57 -14.35 24.61 -9.61
N TRP A 58 -14.53 24.45 -8.30
CA TRP A 58 -13.54 23.80 -7.44
C TRP A 58 -13.71 22.28 -7.52
N MET A 59 -12.61 21.59 -7.81
CA MET A 59 -12.57 20.12 -7.97
C MET A 59 -11.47 19.53 -7.12
N VAL A 60 -11.68 18.32 -6.60
CA VAL A 60 -10.62 17.54 -5.94
C VAL A 60 -9.50 17.28 -6.95
N ALA A 61 -8.27 17.54 -6.54
CA ALA A 61 -7.09 17.23 -7.33
C ALA A 61 -6.40 15.97 -6.78
N TRP A 62 -5.76 15.22 -7.67
CA TRP A 62 -5.00 14.02 -7.34
C TRP A 62 -3.58 14.11 -7.86
N GLU A 63 -2.66 13.57 -7.09
CA GLU A 63 -1.27 13.37 -7.50
C GLU A 63 -0.96 11.87 -7.45
N VAL A 64 -0.35 11.36 -8.50
CA VAL A 64 0.16 9.98 -8.52
C VAL A 64 1.56 9.99 -7.93
N GLN A 65 1.76 9.29 -6.83
CA GLN A 65 3.04 9.15 -6.15
C GLN A 65 3.48 7.69 -6.13
N VAL A 66 4.79 7.47 -6.17
CA VAL A 66 5.37 6.15 -5.90
C VAL A 66 5.05 5.77 -4.44
N ARG A 67 4.68 4.52 -4.19
CA ARG A 67 4.46 4.04 -2.83
C ARG A 67 5.76 4.12 -2.01
N PRO A 68 5.70 4.50 -0.74
CA PRO A 68 6.83 4.37 0.16
C PRO A 68 7.34 2.93 0.21
N LEU A 69 8.65 2.75 0.44
CA LEU A 69 9.27 1.42 0.49
C LEU A 69 8.62 0.52 1.55
N GLU A 70 8.13 1.10 2.65
CA GLU A 70 7.43 0.39 3.72
C GLU A 70 6.14 -0.30 3.23
N GLU A 71 5.42 0.35 2.31
CA GLU A 71 4.22 -0.24 1.71
C GLU A 71 4.57 -1.38 0.74
N ILE A 72 5.73 -1.31 0.07
CA ILE A 72 6.23 -2.39 -0.79
C ILE A 72 6.68 -3.59 0.07
N VAL A 73 7.35 -3.33 1.18
CA VAL A 73 7.68 -4.33 2.20
C VAL A 73 6.42 -5.08 2.65
N ALA A 74 5.30 -4.38 2.85
CA ALA A 74 4.04 -5.01 3.20
C ALA A 74 3.48 -5.94 2.11
N LEU A 75 3.72 -5.66 0.82
CA LEU A 75 3.34 -6.56 -0.28
C LEU A 75 4.16 -7.85 -0.26
N ILE A 76 5.46 -7.78 0.04
CA ILE A 76 6.32 -8.97 0.19
C ILE A 76 5.83 -9.82 1.37
N GLN A 77 5.52 -9.20 2.51
CA GLN A 77 4.98 -9.92 3.67
C GLN A 77 3.64 -10.58 3.33
N LYS A 78 2.74 -9.82 2.67
CA LYS A 78 1.43 -10.35 2.25
C LYS A 78 1.56 -11.59 1.37
N ARG A 79 2.49 -11.61 0.41
CA ARG A 79 2.76 -12.77 -0.45
C ARG A 79 3.13 -14.01 0.37
N LEU A 80 3.98 -13.85 1.39
CA LEU A 80 4.37 -14.93 2.29
C LEU A 80 3.20 -15.44 3.14
N ASP A 81 2.38 -14.52 3.66
CA ASP A 81 1.22 -14.86 4.48
C ASP A 81 0.12 -15.53 3.65
N ASP A 82 -0.14 -15.04 2.44
CA ASP A 82 -1.09 -15.67 1.52
C ASP A 82 -0.66 -17.09 1.14
N PHE A 83 0.65 -17.31 0.93
CA PHE A 83 1.19 -18.66 0.71
C PHE A 83 0.96 -19.58 1.92
N ALA A 84 1.24 -19.12 3.14
CA ALA A 84 1.01 -19.90 4.37
C ALA A 84 -0.47 -20.30 4.54
N LYS A 85 -1.39 -19.39 4.21
CA LYS A 85 -2.84 -19.64 4.27
C LYS A 85 -3.31 -20.76 3.33
N THR A 86 -2.57 -21.07 2.26
CA THR A 86 -2.91 -22.21 1.36
C THR A 86 -2.84 -23.55 2.07
N ARG A 87 -2.16 -23.64 3.21
CA ARG A 87 -2.08 -24.81 4.09
C ARG A 87 -2.74 -24.60 5.46
N ASN A 88 -3.64 -23.61 5.57
CA ASN A 88 -4.40 -23.25 6.77
C ASN A 88 -3.55 -22.76 7.95
N TYR A 89 -2.37 -22.20 7.69
CA TYR A 89 -1.65 -21.42 8.69
C TYR A 89 -2.18 -19.98 8.74
N ASP A 90 -2.16 -19.35 9.91
CA ASP A 90 -2.63 -17.97 10.07
C ASP A 90 -1.80 -16.98 9.24
N ASP A 91 -0.48 -17.16 9.26
CA ASP A 91 0.53 -16.40 8.51
C ASP A 91 1.81 -17.21 8.36
N ILE A 92 2.82 -16.65 7.68
CA ILE A 92 4.10 -17.34 7.48
C ILE A 92 4.85 -17.54 8.81
N LYS A 93 4.69 -16.67 9.81
CA LYS A 93 5.35 -16.79 11.11
C LYS A 93 4.79 -17.95 11.90
N SER A 94 3.46 -18.14 11.85
CA SER A 94 2.81 -19.28 12.50
C SER A 94 3.27 -20.59 11.87
N ALA A 95 3.40 -20.66 10.53
CA ALA A 95 3.98 -21.83 9.86
C ALA A 95 5.42 -22.10 10.30
N CYS A 96 6.28 -21.08 10.37
CA CYS A 96 7.67 -21.21 10.87
C CYS A 96 7.74 -21.77 12.28
N GLY A 97 6.76 -21.49 13.12
CA GLY A 97 6.71 -21.96 14.53
C GLY A 97 6.65 -23.48 14.66
N TYR A 98 6.27 -24.20 13.62
CA TYR A 98 6.21 -25.67 13.64
C TYR A 98 7.55 -26.35 13.31
N ALA A 99 8.58 -25.59 12.90
CA ALA A 99 9.90 -26.15 12.64
C ALA A 99 10.50 -26.75 13.92
N GLY A 100 10.79 -28.05 13.90
CA GLY A 100 11.30 -28.80 15.05
C GLY A 100 10.19 -29.45 15.92
N CYS A 101 8.90 -29.38 15.53
CA CYS A 101 7.85 -30.09 16.25
C CYS A 101 7.91 -31.61 15.99
N SER A 102 7.23 -32.39 16.84
CA SER A 102 7.25 -33.85 16.78
C SER A 102 6.38 -34.45 15.66
N VAL A 103 5.55 -33.65 14.98
CA VAL A 103 4.70 -34.11 13.87
C VAL A 103 5.45 -33.92 12.56
N PRO A 104 5.86 -34.98 11.85
CA PRO A 104 6.78 -34.91 10.71
C PRO A 104 6.30 -33.96 9.60
N LYS A 105 5.01 -34.00 9.28
CA LYS A 105 4.41 -33.10 8.28
C LYS A 105 4.63 -31.63 8.63
N TYR A 106 4.26 -31.23 9.84
CA TYR A 106 4.35 -29.86 10.30
C TYR A 106 5.81 -29.40 10.50
N ASP A 107 6.70 -30.30 10.91
CA ASP A 107 8.13 -30.04 11.00
C ASP A 107 8.73 -29.71 9.62
N ILE A 108 8.40 -30.50 8.60
CA ILE A 108 8.88 -30.29 7.24
C ILE A 108 8.34 -28.98 6.67
N GLU A 109 7.05 -28.72 6.80
CA GLU A 109 6.40 -27.49 6.34
C GLU A 109 6.96 -26.28 7.10
N GLY A 110 7.16 -26.38 8.40
CA GLY A 110 7.72 -25.31 9.25
C GLY A 110 9.16 -24.94 8.88
N LYS A 111 10.01 -25.92 8.64
CA LYS A 111 11.38 -25.71 8.16
C LYS A 111 11.38 -25.02 6.81
N TYR A 112 10.57 -25.52 5.88
CA TYR A 112 10.41 -24.92 4.56
C TYR A 112 9.95 -23.46 4.64
N ALA A 113 8.91 -23.19 5.43
CA ALA A 113 8.37 -21.85 5.63
C ALA A 113 9.43 -20.87 6.18
N ARG A 114 10.20 -21.31 7.18
CA ARG A 114 11.29 -20.55 7.78
C ARG A 114 12.35 -20.19 6.75
N ASP A 115 12.82 -21.16 5.99
CA ASP A 115 13.90 -21.00 5.04
C ASP A 115 13.44 -20.12 3.86
N LYS A 116 12.25 -20.37 3.32
CA LYS A 116 11.66 -19.53 2.24
C LYS A 116 11.36 -18.11 2.68
N ARG A 117 10.93 -17.92 3.92
CA ARG A 117 10.78 -16.58 4.49
C ARG A 117 12.11 -15.84 4.54
N ALA A 118 13.17 -16.50 5.00
CA ALA A 118 14.51 -15.90 5.09
C ALA A 118 15.07 -15.54 3.70
N GLU A 119 14.98 -16.46 2.73
CA GLU A 119 15.39 -16.23 1.35
C GLU A 119 14.61 -15.06 0.70
N THR A 120 13.29 -15.04 0.88
CA THR A 120 12.44 -13.99 0.33
C THR A 120 12.79 -12.60 0.88
N TRP A 121 13.02 -12.50 2.19
CA TRP A 121 13.44 -11.24 2.82
C TRP A 121 14.84 -10.81 2.39
N PHE A 122 15.77 -11.74 2.24
CA PHE A 122 17.11 -11.43 1.76
C PHE A 122 17.08 -10.81 0.36
N VAL A 123 16.40 -11.46 -0.60
CA VAL A 123 16.29 -10.96 -1.97
C VAL A 123 15.44 -9.67 -2.01
N GLY A 124 14.30 -9.65 -1.34
CA GLY A 124 13.40 -8.49 -1.34
C GLY A 124 14.07 -7.23 -0.79
N LEU A 125 14.80 -7.33 0.33
CA LEU A 125 15.54 -6.20 0.90
C LEU A 125 16.70 -5.76 0.01
N GLN A 126 17.37 -6.68 -0.69
CA GLN A 126 18.41 -6.34 -1.65
C GLN A 126 17.84 -5.50 -2.80
N ILE A 127 16.71 -5.91 -3.39
CA ILE A 127 15.99 -5.15 -4.43
C ILE A 127 15.68 -3.73 -3.94
N LEU A 128 15.09 -3.60 -2.74
CA LEU A 128 14.69 -2.31 -2.19
C LEU A 128 15.90 -1.42 -1.88
N ASN A 129 16.98 -1.99 -1.37
CA ASN A 129 18.23 -1.25 -1.11
C ASN A 129 18.86 -0.76 -2.42
N ASP A 130 18.88 -1.58 -3.46
CA ASP A 130 19.42 -1.19 -4.78
C ASP A 130 18.62 -0.05 -5.41
N VAL A 131 17.30 -0.03 -5.22
CA VAL A 131 16.46 1.12 -5.63
C VAL A 131 16.81 2.36 -4.79
N LYS A 132 16.89 2.22 -3.47
CA LYS A 132 17.23 3.32 -2.55
C LYS A 132 18.59 3.93 -2.84
N ASP A 133 19.56 3.08 -3.18
CA ASP A 133 20.93 3.49 -3.51
C ASP A 133 21.07 4.00 -4.95
N GLY A 134 19.99 4.01 -5.74
CA GLY A 134 20.00 4.44 -7.14
C GLY A 134 20.71 3.47 -8.10
N LYS A 135 20.99 2.24 -7.68
CA LYS A 135 21.64 1.19 -8.51
C LYS A 135 20.67 0.57 -9.50
N ARG A 136 19.37 0.65 -9.24
CA ARG A 136 18.30 0.23 -10.14
C ARG A 136 17.11 1.18 -10.06
N GLN A 137 16.33 1.20 -11.13
CA GLN A 137 15.07 1.94 -11.14
C GLN A 137 14.02 1.22 -10.30
N MET A 138 13.05 1.99 -9.77
CA MET A 138 11.87 1.43 -9.10
C MET A 138 11.11 0.53 -10.08
N PRO A 139 10.81 -0.72 -9.72
CA PRO A 139 9.95 -1.60 -10.52
C PRO A 139 8.60 -0.93 -10.82
N SER A 140 8.07 -1.18 -12.01
CA SER A 140 6.78 -0.60 -12.43
C SER A 140 5.58 -1.33 -11.80
N SER A 141 5.78 -2.59 -11.38
CA SER A 141 4.75 -3.43 -10.77
C SER A 141 5.35 -4.33 -9.69
N PHE A 142 4.49 -4.82 -8.78
CA PHE A 142 4.92 -5.83 -7.81
C PHE A 142 5.29 -7.17 -8.48
N ALA A 143 4.68 -7.48 -9.63
CA ALA A 143 5.02 -8.68 -10.40
C ALA A 143 6.49 -8.72 -10.84
N GLU A 144 7.11 -7.59 -11.13
CA GLU A 144 8.55 -7.51 -11.43
C GLU A 144 9.40 -7.89 -10.21
N ILE A 145 9.03 -7.45 -9.01
CA ILE A 145 9.68 -7.86 -7.76
C ILE A 145 9.45 -9.36 -7.53
N GLU A 146 8.21 -9.80 -7.67
CA GLU A 146 7.80 -11.19 -7.42
C GLU A 146 8.55 -12.18 -8.32
N ALA A 147 8.83 -11.82 -9.57
CA ALA A 147 9.58 -12.65 -10.51
C ALA A 147 11.03 -12.90 -10.06
N GLU A 148 11.61 -12.01 -9.26
CA GLU A 148 12.95 -12.16 -8.70
C GLU A 148 12.96 -12.87 -7.33
N LEU A 149 11.82 -12.90 -6.64
CA LEU A 149 11.69 -13.56 -5.35
C LEU A 149 11.71 -15.10 -5.50
N PRO A 150 12.19 -15.84 -4.50
CA PRO A 150 12.15 -17.30 -4.50
C PRO A 150 10.75 -17.85 -4.73
N ALA A 151 10.64 -18.89 -5.56
CA ALA A 151 9.38 -19.59 -5.75
C ALA A 151 8.89 -20.20 -4.43
N LEU A 152 7.59 -20.12 -4.19
CA LEU A 152 6.93 -20.68 -3.01
C LEU A 152 6.09 -21.90 -3.46
N VAL A 153 6.60 -23.08 -3.16
CA VAL A 153 5.94 -24.38 -3.47
C VAL A 153 6.09 -25.27 -2.26
N TRP A 154 4.97 -25.65 -1.63
CA TRP A 154 5.03 -26.53 -0.47
C TRP A 154 5.67 -27.87 -0.79
N PRO A 155 6.50 -28.43 0.12
CA PRO A 155 7.00 -29.78 -0.05
C PRO A 155 5.84 -30.80 -0.03
N GLU A 156 6.03 -31.88 -0.76
CA GLU A 156 5.16 -33.05 -0.65
C GLU A 156 5.44 -33.76 0.68
N VAL A 157 4.38 -34.06 1.46
CA VAL A 157 4.44 -34.64 2.80
C VAL A 157 3.31 -35.65 3.01
#